data_8232ed02f557c3344100376b65aeab25
#
_entry.id   8232ed02f557c3344100376b65aeab25
#
_cell.length_a   1.000
_cell.length_b   1.000
_cell.length_c   1.000
_cell.angle_alpha   90.00
_cell.angle_beta   90.00
_cell.angle_gamma   90.00
#
_symmetry.space_group_name_H-M   'P 1'
#
loop_
_entity.id
_entity.type
_entity.pdbx_description
1 polymer ?
#
loop_
_entity_poly.entity_id
_entity_poly.type
_entity_poly.pdbx_seq_one_letter_code
_entity_poly.pdbx_strand_id
1 'polypeptide(L)'
;MSKKEVHVSPFQIGFVLLLLVFAPIAIRCVKTVQPGYVAVATFFGEVQQKSYGPGLHFPVNPLLSFTEFDARNKEHKETIGVPSQDQLTTQIDVSVKYRLDGGMVGRILQETGLAAQVLAVHITPAVRSIVREQGKSIARAEDFFREETQEQLQGGVLSQLIDSLADKGVVVEQVLIRDINLPKNLIQQIERKKEAEQEVERQKAELERFRTQQEQQVAEAEAKLDAASKEAETIRVLAEAKAFEIETLTAALANAPGYIQLQALEALQSISEDPAAKLYFMNGDAPMPLPLMNMGLGNSK
;
A
#
# COMPACT_ATOMS: atom_id res chain seq x y z
N MET A 1 0.14 -94.10 -6.64
CA MET A 1 -0.26 -92.71 -6.89
C MET A 1 -1.42 -92.72 -7.87
N SER A 2 -2.68 -92.55 -7.38
CA SER A 2 -3.89 -92.62 -8.21
C SER A 2 -4.09 -91.26 -8.87
N LYS A 3 -3.95 -91.16 -10.17
CA LYS A 3 -4.39 -90.02 -10.97
C LYS A 3 -5.91 -89.93 -10.94
N LYS A 4 -6.51 -89.06 -10.17
CA LYS A 4 -7.93 -88.67 -10.30
C LYS A 4 -8.10 -88.02 -11.65
N GLU A 5 -8.63 -88.68 -12.63
CA GLU A 5 -9.13 -88.12 -13.84
C GLU A 5 -10.37 -87.27 -13.50
N VAL A 6 -10.29 -85.96 -13.63
CA VAL A 6 -11.40 -85.06 -13.42
C VAL A 6 -12.30 -85.14 -14.65
N HIS A 7 -13.36 -85.97 -14.55
CA HIS A 7 -14.40 -86.04 -15.56
C HIS A 7 -15.22 -84.77 -15.55
N VAL A 8 -14.84 -83.77 -16.37
CA VAL A 8 -15.59 -82.51 -16.56
C VAL A 8 -16.75 -82.84 -17.49
N SER A 9 -17.99 -82.73 -16.99
CA SER A 9 -19.17 -82.97 -17.79
C SER A 9 -19.30 -81.93 -18.89
N PRO A 10 -19.81 -82.23 -20.09
CA PRO A 10 -19.98 -81.30 -21.17
C PRO A 10 -20.84 -80.05 -20.77
N PHE A 11 -21.73 -80.19 -19.81
CA PHE A 11 -22.52 -79.16 -19.19
C PHE A 11 -21.65 -78.11 -18.40
N GLN A 12 -20.65 -78.65 -17.66
CA GLN A 12 -19.70 -77.79 -16.90
C GLN A 12 -18.81 -76.97 -17.86
N ILE A 13 -18.37 -77.58 -18.98
CA ILE A 13 -17.59 -76.89 -20.00
C ILE A 13 -18.43 -75.77 -20.66
N GLY A 14 -19.69 -76.09 -20.99
CA GLY A 14 -20.62 -75.08 -21.53
C GLY A 14 -20.90 -73.91 -20.58
N PHE A 15 -21.08 -74.20 -19.29
CA PHE A 15 -21.29 -73.21 -18.25
C PHE A 15 -20.04 -72.28 -18.05
N VAL A 16 -18.85 -72.88 -18.02
CA VAL A 16 -17.58 -72.10 -17.95
C VAL A 16 -17.39 -71.23 -19.18
N LEU A 17 -17.67 -71.76 -20.37
CA LEU A 17 -17.62 -70.97 -21.62
C LEU A 17 -18.63 -69.84 -21.60
N LEU A 18 -19.87 -70.06 -21.14
CA LEU A 18 -20.89 -69.03 -20.99
C LEU A 18 -20.44 -67.97 -19.97
N LEU A 19 -19.88 -68.36 -18.84
CA LEU A 19 -19.38 -67.44 -17.80
C LEU A 19 -18.18 -66.63 -18.30
N LEU A 20 -17.31 -67.23 -19.12
CA LEU A 20 -16.16 -66.56 -19.73
C LEU A 20 -16.55 -65.49 -20.77
N VAL A 21 -17.70 -65.65 -21.45
CA VAL A 21 -18.25 -64.67 -22.39
C VAL A 21 -19.05 -63.63 -21.66
N PHE A 22 -19.86 -63.97 -20.65
CA PHE A 22 -20.72 -63.00 -19.95
C PHE A 22 -20.00 -62.15 -18.90
N ALA A 23 -18.94 -62.70 -18.25
CA ALA A 23 -18.21 -61.96 -17.23
C ALA A 23 -17.60 -60.64 -17.72
N PRO A 24 -16.88 -60.58 -18.88
CA PRO A 24 -16.33 -59.34 -19.39
C PRO A 24 -17.43 -58.33 -19.81
N ILE A 25 -18.59 -58.82 -20.28
CA ILE A 25 -19.73 -57.99 -20.61
C ILE A 25 -20.34 -57.37 -19.34
N ALA A 26 -20.52 -58.18 -18.29
CA ALA A 26 -21.04 -57.70 -17.01
C ALA A 26 -20.14 -56.61 -16.37
N ILE A 27 -18.82 -56.76 -16.46
CA ILE A 27 -17.85 -55.78 -15.99
C ILE A 27 -17.99 -54.46 -16.74
N ARG A 28 -18.27 -54.49 -18.06
CA ARG A 28 -18.48 -53.31 -18.88
C ARG A 28 -19.84 -52.62 -18.63
N CYS A 29 -20.79 -53.26 -17.97
CA CYS A 29 -22.07 -52.65 -17.60
C CYS A 29 -21.99 -51.70 -16.41
N VAL A 30 -20.80 -51.54 -15.80
CA VAL A 30 -20.55 -50.66 -14.63
C VAL A 30 -19.58 -49.61 -15.05
N LYS A 31 -19.92 -48.30 -14.83
CA LYS A 31 -19.04 -47.19 -15.00
C LYS A 31 -18.97 -46.37 -13.71
N THR A 32 -17.76 -46.16 -13.23
CA THR A 32 -17.49 -45.27 -12.08
C THR A 32 -16.88 -44.00 -12.61
N VAL A 33 -17.43 -42.86 -12.19
CA VAL A 33 -16.93 -41.50 -12.50
C VAL A 33 -16.36 -40.90 -11.22
N GLN A 34 -15.16 -40.38 -11.32
CA GLN A 34 -14.46 -39.81 -10.16
C GLN A 34 -15.10 -38.47 -9.70
N PRO A 35 -14.98 -38.09 -8.41
CA PRO A 35 -15.41 -36.80 -7.92
C PRO A 35 -14.74 -35.65 -8.69
N GLY A 36 -15.55 -34.65 -9.12
CA GLY A 36 -15.07 -33.53 -9.91
C GLY A 36 -15.00 -33.79 -11.43
N TYR A 37 -15.30 -35.00 -11.89
CA TYR A 37 -15.38 -35.34 -13.30
C TYR A 37 -16.83 -35.55 -13.74
N VAL A 38 -17.09 -35.30 -14.99
CA VAL A 38 -18.34 -35.61 -15.68
C VAL A 38 -18.01 -36.44 -16.92
N ALA A 39 -18.66 -37.57 -17.07
CA ALA A 39 -18.45 -38.46 -18.23
C ALA A 39 -19.56 -38.29 -19.26
N VAL A 40 -19.18 -38.22 -20.52
CA VAL A 40 -20.08 -38.20 -21.68
C VAL A 40 -19.97 -39.54 -22.39
N ALA A 41 -21.11 -40.16 -22.64
CA ALA A 41 -21.16 -41.42 -23.39
C ALA A 41 -21.25 -41.17 -24.90
N THR A 42 -20.50 -41.94 -25.68
CA THR A 42 -20.62 -42.00 -27.14
C THR A 42 -20.99 -43.40 -27.58
N PHE A 43 -21.93 -43.48 -28.49
CA PHE A 43 -22.37 -44.76 -29.07
C PHE A 43 -21.98 -44.78 -30.54
N PHE A 44 -20.99 -45.61 -30.91
CA PHE A 44 -20.43 -45.67 -32.27
C PHE A 44 -20.11 -44.31 -32.91
N GLY A 45 -19.61 -43.34 -32.06
CA GLY A 45 -19.27 -41.99 -32.50
C GLY A 45 -20.38 -40.98 -32.33
N GLU A 46 -21.62 -41.37 -32.07
CA GLU A 46 -22.73 -40.46 -31.72
C GLU A 46 -22.66 -40.07 -30.27
N VAL A 47 -22.58 -38.76 -30.00
CA VAL A 47 -22.53 -38.21 -28.63
C VAL A 47 -23.93 -38.29 -28.01
N GLN A 48 -24.03 -38.98 -26.87
CA GLN A 48 -25.28 -39.01 -26.10
C GLN A 48 -25.40 -37.69 -25.31
N GLN A 49 -26.56 -37.06 -25.35
CA GLN A 49 -26.77 -35.80 -24.61
C GLN A 49 -26.79 -35.98 -23.09
N LYS A 50 -26.91 -37.22 -22.63
CA LYS A 50 -26.93 -37.55 -21.21
C LYS A 50 -25.50 -37.50 -20.65
N SER A 51 -25.26 -36.59 -19.72
CA SER A 51 -24.03 -36.60 -18.92
C SER A 51 -24.14 -37.46 -17.68
N TYR A 52 -23.04 -38.10 -17.32
CA TYR A 52 -22.93 -38.96 -16.14
C TYR A 52 -22.07 -38.20 -15.10
N GLY A 53 -22.71 -37.76 -14.02
CA GLY A 53 -22.04 -37.13 -12.89
C GLY A 53 -21.14 -38.05 -12.07
N PRO A 54 -20.50 -37.57 -11.01
CA PRO A 54 -19.68 -38.41 -10.12
C PRO A 54 -20.48 -39.52 -9.49
N GLY A 55 -19.89 -40.70 -9.36
CA GLY A 55 -20.49 -41.86 -8.71
C GLY A 55 -20.47 -43.12 -9.55
N LEU A 56 -21.23 -44.13 -9.08
CA LEU A 56 -21.38 -45.42 -9.73
C LEU A 56 -22.65 -45.42 -10.59
N HIS A 57 -22.46 -45.75 -11.86
CA HIS A 57 -23.58 -45.86 -12.82
C HIS A 57 -23.77 -47.31 -13.26
N PHE A 58 -24.93 -47.86 -12.98
CA PHE A 58 -25.32 -49.22 -13.32
C PHE A 58 -26.86 -49.32 -13.50
N PRO A 59 -27.39 -50.08 -14.50
CA PRO A 59 -26.66 -50.70 -15.61
C PRO A 59 -26.34 -49.68 -16.72
N VAL A 60 -25.15 -49.83 -17.33
CA VAL A 60 -24.72 -49.02 -18.47
C VAL A 60 -24.59 -49.95 -19.69
N ASN A 61 -24.96 -49.49 -20.88
CA ASN A 61 -24.78 -50.25 -22.10
C ASN A 61 -23.27 -50.49 -22.36
N PRO A 62 -22.82 -51.78 -22.46
CA PRO A 62 -21.40 -52.13 -22.63
C PRO A 62 -20.76 -51.62 -23.94
N LEU A 63 -21.59 -51.19 -24.92
CA LEU A 63 -21.15 -50.66 -26.21
C LEU A 63 -20.85 -49.15 -26.16
N LEU A 64 -21.12 -48.47 -25.02
CA LEU A 64 -20.81 -47.06 -24.85
C LEU A 64 -19.32 -46.86 -24.56
N SER A 65 -18.76 -45.89 -25.23
CA SER A 65 -17.45 -45.32 -24.88
C SER A 65 -17.66 -44.07 -24.03
N PHE A 66 -16.82 -43.85 -23.02
CA PHE A 66 -16.94 -42.74 -22.11
C PHE A 66 -15.76 -41.81 -22.21
N THR A 67 -16.03 -40.50 -22.40
CA THR A 67 -15.04 -39.45 -22.34
C THR A 67 -15.26 -38.64 -21.07
N GLU A 68 -14.24 -38.54 -20.22
CA GLU A 68 -14.33 -37.81 -18.97
C GLU A 68 -13.83 -36.38 -19.11
N PHE A 69 -14.61 -35.45 -18.59
CA PHE A 69 -14.31 -34.04 -18.53
C PHE A 69 -14.09 -33.63 -17.09
N ASP A 70 -13.00 -32.89 -16.83
CA ASP A 70 -12.72 -32.30 -15.51
C ASP A 70 -13.58 -31.01 -15.36
N ALA A 71 -14.59 -31.09 -14.49
CA ALA A 71 -15.53 -30.00 -14.22
C ALA A 71 -15.10 -29.14 -13.00
N ARG A 72 -13.92 -29.38 -12.46
CA ARG A 72 -13.36 -28.57 -11.37
C ARG A 72 -12.92 -27.20 -11.88
N ASN A 73 -12.78 -26.26 -10.94
CA ASN A 73 -12.25 -24.94 -11.25
C ASN A 73 -10.82 -25.04 -11.75
N LYS A 74 -10.56 -24.38 -12.86
CA LYS A 74 -9.24 -24.27 -13.50
C LYS A 74 -8.85 -22.81 -13.64
N GLU A 75 -7.56 -22.58 -13.65
CA GLU A 75 -6.98 -21.28 -13.90
C GLU A 75 -6.27 -21.28 -15.25
N HIS A 76 -6.59 -20.29 -16.10
CA HIS A 76 -5.87 -20.02 -17.34
C HIS A 76 -5.20 -18.67 -17.23
N LYS A 77 -3.89 -18.64 -17.50
CA LYS A 77 -3.06 -17.44 -17.49
C LYS A 77 -2.68 -17.09 -18.90
N GLU A 78 -2.84 -15.82 -19.25
CA GLU A 78 -2.53 -15.31 -20.57
C GLU A 78 -1.90 -13.92 -20.47
N THR A 79 -0.81 -13.70 -21.21
CA THR A 79 -0.20 -12.38 -21.39
C THR A 79 -0.76 -11.73 -22.63
N ILE A 80 -1.40 -10.59 -22.48
CA ILE A 80 -2.13 -9.92 -23.57
C ILE A 80 -1.60 -8.51 -23.77
N GLY A 81 -1.26 -8.18 -25.02
CA GLY A 81 -0.97 -6.80 -25.41
C GLY A 81 -2.28 -6.01 -25.57
N VAL A 82 -2.52 -5.09 -24.67
CA VAL A 82 -3.74 -4.29 -24.57
C VAL A 82 -3.44 -2.86 -25.04
N PRO A 83 -4.08 -2.39 -26.10
CA PRO A 83 -3.93 -1.01 -26.56
C PRO A 83 -4.78 -0.06 -25.73
N SER A 84 -4.26 1.12 -25.41
CA SER A 84 -5.00 2.25 -24.86
C SER A 84 -5.31 3.29 -25.94
N GLN A 85 -6.12 4.33 -25.62
CA GLN A 85 -6.51 5.36 -26.59
C GLN A 85 -5.30 6.20 -27.07
N ASP A 86 -4.26 6.35 -26.24
CA ASP A 86 -3.00 7.01 -26.59
C ASP A 86 -2.10 6.19 -27.53
N GLN A 87 -2.63 5.09 -28.13
CA GLN A 87 -1.96 4.19 -29.08
C GLN A 87 -0.76 3.43 -28.49
N LEU A 88 -0.61 3.40 -27.18
CA LEU A 88 0.40 2.59 -26.52
C LEU A 88 -0.15 1.18 -26.24
N THR A 89 0.71 0.19 -26.35
CA THR A 89 0.35 -1.20 -26.04
C THR A 89 1.05 -1.62 -24.75
N THR A 90 0.25 -1.95 -23.75
CA THR A 90 0.69 -2.44 -22.45
C THR A 90 0.52 -3.95 -22.39
N GLN A 91 1.52 -4.68 -21.91
CA GLN A 91 1.41 -6.12 -21.67
C GLN A 91 0.76 -6.33 -20.31
N ILE A 92 -0.38 -7.04 -20.31
CA ILE A 92 -1.15 -7.32 -19.10
C ILE A 92 -1.26 -8.83 -18.93
N ASP A 93 -0.89 -9.33 -17.76
CA ASP A 93 -1.05 -10.72 -17.38
C ASP A 93 -2.42 -10.89 -16.73
N VAL A 94 -3.28 -11.63 -17.42
CA VAL A 94 -4.65 -11.91 -17.01
C VAL A 94 -4.77 -13.38 -16.61
N SER A 95 -5.38 -13.63 -15.46
CA SER A 95 -5.72 -14.96 -14.96
C SER A 95 -7.24 -15.11 -14.91
N VAL A 96 -7.76 -16.11 -15.60
CA VAL A 96 -9.19 -16.41 -15.68
C VAL A 96 -9.45 -17.72 -14.97
N LYS A 97 -10.28 -17.69 -13.93
CA LYS A 97 -10.80 -18.89 -13.28
C LYS A 97 -12.10 -19.30 -13.94
N TYR A 98 -12.15 -20.55 -14.41
CA TYR A 98 -13.29 -21.08 -15.11
C TYR A 98 -13.50 -22.56 -14.78
N ARG A 99 -14.68 -23.04 -15.05
CA ARG A 99 -15.03 -24.47 -15.05
C ARG A 99 -15.95 -24.80 -16.21
N LEU A 100 -15.98 -26.08 -16.61
CA LEU A 100 -16.91 -26.57 -17.60
C LEU A 100 -18.26 -26.87 -16.94
N ASP A 101 -19.34 -26.52 -17.60
CA ASP A 101 -20.68 -26.87 -17.15
C ASP A 101 -20.95 -28.35 -17.42
N GLY A 102 -21.07 -29.13 -16.34
CA GLY A 102 -21.35 -30.56 -16.39
C GLY A 102 -22.63 -30.93 -17.19
N GLY A 103 -23.60 -30.03 -17.27
CA GLY A 103 -24.82 -30.23 -18.07
C GLY A 103 -24.60 -30.07 -19.57
N MET A 104 -23.58 -29.31 -19.96
CA MET A 104 -23.31 -28.99 -21.37
C MET A 104 -22.13 -29.75 -21.98
N VAL A 105 -21.44 -30.62 -21.21
CA VAL A 105 -20.25 -31.35 -21.69
C VAL A 105 -20.54 -32.24 -22.92
N GLY A 106 -21.77 -32.73 -23.08
CA GLY A 106 -22.19 -33.48 -24.28
C GLY A 106 -22.13 -32.60 -25.54
N ARG A 107 -22.66 -31.38 -25.47
CA ARG A 107 -22.59 -30.41 -26.56
C ARG A 107 -21.14 -29.98 -26.81
N ILE A 108 -20.36 -29.72 -25.75
CA ILE A 108 -18.95 -29.37 -25.84
C ILE A 108 -18.18 -30.43 -26.63
N LEU A 109 -18.39 -31.72 -26.30
CA LEU A 109 -17.74 -32.82 -27.01
C LEU A 109 -18.12 -32.87 -28.49
N GLN A 110 -19.36 -32.60 -28.80
CA GLN A 110 -19.89 -32.63 -30.17
C GLN A 110 -19.42 -31.45 -31.03
N GLU A 111 -19.45 -30.22 -30.47
CA GLU A 111 -19.16 -29.00 -31.23
C GLU A 111 -17.66 -28.65 -31.23
N THR A 112 -17.00 -28.87 -30.12
CA THR A 112 -15.63 -28.38 -29.89
C THR A 112 -14.62 -29.49 -29.71
N GLY A 113 -15.04 -30.62 -29.08
CA GLY A 113 -14.17 -31.73 -28.76
C GLY A 113 -13.73 -31.77 -27.30
N LEU A 114 -12.46 -32.04 -27.04
CA LEU A 114 -11.93 -32.20 -25.68
C LEU A 114 -11.72 -30.86 -24.98
N ALA A 115 -11.58 -30.89 -23.64
CA ALA A 115 -11.38 -29.71 -22.79
C ALA A 115 -10.21 -28.81 -23.23
N ALA A 116 -9.12 -29.38 -23.76
CA ALA A 116 -7.99 -28.61 -24.28
C ALA A 116 -8.38 -27.79 -25.54
N GLN A 117 -9.27 -28.32 -26.38
CA GLN A 117 -9.77 -27.63 -27.55
C GLN A 117 -10.73 -26.48 -27.18
N VAL A 118 -11.54 -26.67 -26.14
CA VAL A 118 -12.38 -25.58 -25.58
C VAL A 118 -11.53 -24.40 -25.14
N LEU A 119 -10.43 -24.66 -24.45
CA LEU A 119 -9.48 -23.64 -24.06
C LEU A 119 -8.89 -22.89 -25.26
N ALA A 120 -8.39 -23.64 -26.25
CA ALA A 120 -7.71 -23.06 -27.41
C ALA A 120 -8.66 -22.34 -28.37
N VAL A 121 -9.89 -22.84 -28.56
CA VAL A 121 -10.84 -22.34 -29.58
C VAL A 121 -11.77 -21.27 -29.04
N HIS A 122 -12.19 -21.40 -27.79
CA HIS A 122 -13.19 -20.50 -27.22
C HIS A 122 -12.63 -19.57 -26.15
N ILE A 123 -11.97 -20.10 -25.13
CA ILE A 123 -11.57 -19.30 -23.95
C ILE A 123 -10.45 -18.32 -24.31
N THR A 124 -9.34 -18.82 -24.85
CA THR A 124 -8.17 -17.96 -25.15
C THR A 124 -8.49 -16.82 -26.13
N PRO A 125 -9.18 -17.06 -27.26
CA PRO A 125 -9.54 -15.97 -28.18
C PRO A 125 -10.54 -14.98 -27.58
N ALA A 126 -11.53 -15.45 -26.80
CA ALA A 126 -12.49 -14.58 -26.14
C ALA A 126 -11.81 -13.68 -25.12
N VAL A 127 -10.94 -14.23 -24.27
CA VAL A 127 -10.17 -13.45 -23.28
C VAL A 127 -9.34 -12.39 -23.97
N ARG A 128 -8.58 -12.76 -25.00
CA ARG A 128 -7.75 -11.80 -25.78
C ARG A 128 -8.57 -10.69 -26.43
N SER A 129 -9.71 -11.03 -27.02
CA SER A 129 -10.57 -10.08 -27.73
C SER A 129 -11.21 -9.09 -26.76
N ILE A 130 -11.83 -9.61 -25.71
CA ILE A 130 -12.57 -8.81 -24.73
C ILE A 130 -11.62 -7.91 -23.93
N VAL A 131 -10.48 -8.42 -23.47
CA VAL A 131 -9.48 -7.61 -22.75
C VAL A 131 -8.94 -6.47 -23.62
N ARG A 132 -8.68 -6.73 -24.90
CA ARG A 132 -8.26 -5.69 -25.84
C ARG A 132 -9.35 -4.65 -26.12
N GLU A 133 -10.60 -5.08 -26.19
CA GLU A 133 -11.73 -4.19 -26.42
C GLU A 133 -11.94 -3.27 -25.21
N GLN A 134 -11.94 -3.84 -24.01
CA GLN A 134 -12.04 -3.07 -22.76
C GLN A 134 -10.85 -2.11 -22.58
N GLY A 135 -9.64 -2.53 -22.94
CA GLY A 135 -8.46 -1.67 -22.90
C GLY A 135 -8.55 -0.42 -23.77
N LYS A 136 -9.22 -0.50 -24.93
CA LYS A 136 -9.45 0.67 -25.78
C LYS A 136 -10.32 1.76 -25.15
N SER A 137 -11.05 1.46 -24.10
CA SER A 137 -11.82 2.46 -23.36
C SER A 137 -10.95 3.29 -22.42
N ILE A 138 -9.73 2.83 -22.10
CA ILE A 138 -8.82 3.46 -21.15
C ILE A 138 -8.01 4.54 -21.88
N ALA A 139 -8.03 5.77 -21.34
CA ALA A 139 -7.47 6.94 -22.00
C ALA A 139 -5.95 6.85 -22.17
N ARG A 140 -5.23 6.45 -21.14
CA ARG A 140 -3.76 6.39 -21.11
C ARG A 140 -3.25 5.06 -20.60
N ALA A 141 -2.09 4.63 -21.12
CA ALA A 141 -1.41 3.43 -20.64
C ALA A 141 -1.04 3.51 -19.14
N GLU A 142 -0.79 4.70 -18.60
CA GLU A 142 -0.52 4.93 -17.18
C GLU A 142 -1.73 4.62 -16.29
N ASP A 143 -2.95 4.80 -16.81
CA ASP A 143 -4.19 4.62 -16.05
C ASP A 143 -4.46 3.14 -15.71
N PHE A 144 -3.82 2.18 -16.40
CA PHE A 144 -3.90 0.76 -16.03
C PHE A 144 -3.38 0.45 -14.63
N PHE A 145 -2.54 1.32 -14.05
CA PHE A 145 -2.01 1.16 -12.69
C PHE A 145 -2.96 1.67 -11.60
N ARG A 146 -4.02 2.38 -11.98
CA ARG A 146 -5.01 2.86 -11.01
C ARG A 146 -5.91 1.71 -10.58
N GLU A 147 -6.10 1.55 -9.29
CA GLU A 147 -6.92 0.50 -8.70
C GLU A 147 -8.35 0.53 -9.25
N GLU A 148 -8.96 1.71 -9.32
CA GLU A 148 -10.30 1.92 -9.87
C GLU A 148 -10.42 1.45 -11.33
N THR A 149 -9.38 1.71 -12.15
CA THR A 149 -9.35 1.29 -13.55
C THR A 149 -9.21 -0.23 -13.67
N GLN A 150 -8.40 -0.83 -12.79
CA GLN A 150 -8.24 -2.29 -12.76
C GLN A 150 -9.52 -2.99 -12.35
N GLU A 151 -10.23 -2.49 -11.33
CA GLU A 151 -11.52 -3.02 -10.91
C GLU A 151 -12.57 -2.91 -12.00
N GLN A 152 -12.66 -1.76 -12.68
CA GLN A 152 -13.55 -1.56 -13.81
C GLN A 152 -13.23 -2.50 -14.98
N LEU A 153 -11.95 -2.66 -15.30
CA LEU A 153 -11.49 -3.55 -16.35
C LEU A 153 -11.80 -5.00 -16.00
N GLN A 154 -11.52 -5.45 -14.77
CA GLN A 154 -11.83 -6.80 -14.31
C GLN A 154 -13.34 -7.08 -14.35
N GLY A 155 -14.17 -6.16 -13.87
CA GLY A 155 -15.61 -6.28 -13.87
C GLY A 155 -16.20 -6.31 -15.28
N GLY A 156 -15.74 -5.41 -16.15
CA GLY A 156 -16.17 -5.34 -17.53
C GLY A 156 -15.77 -6.58 -18.34
N VAL A 157 -14.54 -7.07 -18.18
CA VAL A 157 -14.05 -8.29 -18.81
C VAL A 157 -14.82 -9.51 -18.28
N LEU A 158 -15.04 -9.62 -16.97
CA LEU A 158 -15.77 -10.73 -16.38
C LEU A 158 -17.20 -10.81 -16.93
N SER A 159 -17.94 -9.71 -16.94
CA SER A 159 -19.30 -9.64 -17.47
C SER A 159 -19.38 -10.10 -18.94
N GLN A 160 -18.54 -9.55 -19.79
CA GLN A 160 -18.51 -9.90 -21.20
C GLN A 160 -18.05 -11.35 -21.46
N LEU A 161 -17.12 -11.88 -20.65
CA LEU A 161 -16.71 -13.28 -20.76
C LEU A 161 -17.84 -14.22 -20.35
N ILE A 162 -18.57 -13.91 -19.29
CA ILE A 162 -19.74 -14.70 -18.88
C ILE A 162 -20.74 -14.77 -20.04
N ASP A 163 -21.12 -13.62 -20.61
CA ASP A 163 -22.08 -13.55 -21.70
C ASP A 163 -21.60 -14.29 -22.97
N SER A 164 -20.31 -14.14 -23.32
CA SER A 164 -19.76 -14.75 -24.53
C SER A 164 -19.56 -16.27 -24.43
N LEU A 165 -19.27 -16.78 -23.22
CA LEU A 165 -18.89 -18.19 -23.00
C LEU A 165 -20.02 -19.04 -22.41
N ALA A 166 -21.11 -18.44 -21.94
CA ALA A 166 -22.25 -19.16 -21.36
C ALA A 166 -22.82 -20.20 -22.34
N ASP A 167 -23.06 -19.80 -23.59
CA ASP A 167 -23.59 -20.67 -24.65
C ASP A 167 -22.61 -21.79 -25.06
N LYS A 168 -21.34 -21.66 -24.73
CA LYS A 168 -20.28 -22.64 -25.00
C LYS A 168 -20.06 -23.62 -23.86
N GLY A 169 -20.87 -23.53 -22.80
CA GLY A 169 -20.77 -24.42 -21.63
C GLY A 169 -19.53 -24.15 -20.76
N VAL A 170 -19.04 -22.93 -20.78
CA VAL A 170 -17.93 -22.49 -19.91
C VAL A 170 -18.48 -21.50 -18.90
N VAL A 171 -18.32 -21.79 -17.62
CA VAL A 171 -18.68 -20.90 -16.50
C VAL A 171 -17.43 -20.19 -16.04
N VAL A 172 -17.38 -18.87 -16.24
CA VAL A 172 -16.31 -18.01 -15.76
C VAL A 172 -16.66 -17.54 -14.35
N GLU A 173 -15.78 -17.76 -13.40
CA GLU A 173 -16.02 -17.38 -11.99
C GLU A 173 -15.33 -16.07 -11.64
N GLN A 174 -14.09 -15.87 -12.12
CA GLN A 174 -13.30 -14.70 -11.76
C GLN A 174 -12.29 -14.38 -12.85
N VAL A 175 -12.05 -13.08 -13.04
CA VAL A 175 -10.96 -12.55 -13.85
C VAL A 175 -10.08 -11.71 -12.94
N LEU A 176 -8.76 -11.94 -12.99
CA LEU A 176 -7.77 -11.22 -12.20
C LEU A 176 -6.71 -10.64 -13.13
N ILE A 177 -6.42 -9.38 -12.96
CA ILE A 177 -5.22 -8.75 -13.52
C ILE A 177 -4.09 -8.99 -12.51
N ARG A 178 -3.00 -9.61 -12.98
CA ARG A 178 -1.89 -10.00 -12.10
C ARG A 178 -0.72 -9.04 -12.19
N ASP A 179 -0.29 -8.74 -13.40
CA ASP A 179 0.86 -7.89 -13.65
C ASP A 179 0.61 -7.01 -14.87
N ILE A 180 1.19 -5.82 -14.85
CA ILE A 180 1.05 -4.83 -15.92
C ILE A 180 2.44 -4.35 -16.28
N ASN A 181 2.89 -4.71 -17.49
CA ASN A 181 4.21 -4.39 -17.97
C ASN A 181 4.15 -3.32 -19.07
N LEU A 182 4.63 -2.14 -18.75
CA LEU A 182 4.74 -1.04 -19.72
C LEU A 182 5.97 -1.19 -20.63
N PRO A 183 5.93 -0.62 -21.83
CA PRO A 183 7.11 -0.48 -22.67
C PRO A 183 8.21 0.32 -21.94
N LYS A 184 9.46 -0.11 -22.07
CA LYS A 184 10.62 0.50 -21.36
C LYS A 184 10.78 2.00 -21.59
N ASN A 185 10.50 2.45 -22.82
CA ASN A 185 10.53 3.87 -23.17
C ASN A 185 9.50 4.70 -22.37
N LEU A 186 8.32 4.14 -22.13
CA LEU A 186 7.28 4.81 -21.36
C LEU A 186 7.64 4.84 -19.87
N ILE A 187 8.18 3.76 -19.33
CA ILE A 187 8.68 3.73 -17.95
C ILE A 187 9.69 4.85 -17.72
N GLN A 188 10.66 5.00 -18.62
CA GLN A 188 11.67 6.07 -18.53
C GLN A 188 11.07 7.49 -18.62
N GLN A 189 10.03 7.68 -19.42
CA GLN A 189 9.33 8.98 -19.48
C GLN A 189 8.57 9.28 -18.19
N ILE A 190 7.89 8.28 -17.63
CA ILE A 190 7.17 8.40 -16.35
C ILE A 190 8.15 8.71 -15.22
N GLU A 191 9.29 8.00 -15.16
CA GLU A 191 10.33 8.22 -14.18
C GLU A 191 10.88 9.65 -14.26
N ARG A 192 11.25 10.13 -15.46
CA ARG A 192 11.73 11.50 -15.67
C ARG A 192 10.70 12.55 -15.28
N LYS A 193 9.42 12.32 -15.61
CA LYS A 193 8.34 13.22 -15.22
C LYS A 193 8.20 13.28 -13.71
N LYS A 194 8.23 12.12 -13.06
CA LYS A 194 8.13 11.99 -11.61
C LYS A 194 9.31 12.64 -10.88
N GLU A 195 10.53 12.46 -11.41
CA GLU A 195 11.74 13.15 -10.93
C GLU A 195 11.60 14.67 -11.05
N ALA A 196 11.11 15.16 -12.19
CA ALA A 196 10.89 16.58 -12.39
C ALA A 196 9.81 17.16 -11.46
N GLU A 197 8.72 16.43 -11.25
CA GLU A 197 7.67 16.82 -10.31
C GLU A 197 8.18 16.86 -8.86
N GLN A 198 8.96 15.86 -8.44
CA GLN A 198 9.59 15.82 -7.11
C GLN A 198 10.61 16.96 -6.93
N GLU A 199 11.37 17.32 -7.98
CA GLU A 199 12.31 18.43 -7.94
C GLU A 199 11.58 19.77 -7.74
N VAL A 200 10.48 19.98 -8.47
CA VAL A 200 9.63 21.19 -8.32
C VAL A 200 9.04 21.26 -6.90
N GLU A 201 8.58 20.13 -6.37
CA GLU A 201 8.03 20.06 -5.01
C GLU A 201 9.12 20.35 -3.94
N ARG A 202 10.32 19.80 -4.14
CA ARG A 202 11.49 20.09 -3.29
C ARG A 202 11.83 21.58 -3.31
N GLN A 203 11.90 22.19 -4.49
CA GLN A 203 12.17 23.62 -4.62
C GLN A 203 11.10 24.49 -3.97
N LYS A 204 9.82 24.12 -4.08
CA LYS A 204 8.74 24.81 -3.37
C LYS A 204 8.90 24.71 -1.85
N ALA A 205 9.20 23.51 -1.34
CA ALA A 205 9.43 23.29 0.08
C ALA A 205 10.65 24.05 0.61
N GLU A 206 11.74 24.14 -0.18
CA GLU A 206 12.91 24.96 0.15
C GLU A 206 12.57 26.46 0.20
N LEU A 207 11.81 26.95 -0.76
CA LEU A 207 11.39 28.35 -0.83
C LEU A 207 10.48 28.71 0.36
N GLU A 208 9.60 27.80 0.74
CA GLU A 208 8.72 27.96 1.90
C GLU A 208 9.51 27.97 3.22
N ARG A 209 10.48 27.08 3.36
CA ARG A 209 11.42 27.07 4.50
C ARG A 209 12.22 28.37 4.57
N PHE A 210 12.73 28.83 3.43
CA PHE A 210 13.47 30.10 3.38
C PHE A 210 12.59 31.28 3.78
N ARG A 211 11.36 31.36 3.31
CA ARG A 211 10.39 32.40 3.72
C ARG A 211 10.14 32.36 5.22
N THR A 212 9.83 31.19 5.76
CA THR A 212 9.58 31.02 7.20
C THR A 212 10.81 31.42 8.02
N GLN A 213 12.01 31.08 7.56
CA GLN A 213 13.25 31.47 8.23
C GLN A 213 13.47 33.00 8.19
N GLN A 214 13.16 33.67 7.07
CA GLN A 214 13.23 35.11 6.98
C GLN A 214 12.19 35.81 7.88
N GLU A 215 10.96 35.29 7.93
CA GLU A 215 9.92 35.80 8.83
C GLU A 215 10.33 35.63 10.30
N GLN A 216 10.92 34.52 10.67
CA GLN A 216 11.47 34.29 12.02
C GLN A 216 12.59 35.28 12.36
N GLN A 217 13.52 35.55 11.43
CA GLN A 217 14.59 36.53 11.64
C GLN A 217 14.05 37.93 11.81
N VAL A 218 13.05 38.31 11.04
CA VAL A 218 12.40 39.63 11.18
C VAL A 218 11.69 39.72 12.53
N ALA A 219 10.90 38.72 12.89
CA ALA A 219 10.20 38.68 14.17
C ALA A 219 11.16 38.70 15.37
N GLU A 220 12.31 38.01 15.26
CA GLU A 220 13.35 38.06 16.30
C GLU A 220 14.01 39.41 16.40
N ALA A 221 14.29 40.08 15.26
CA ALA A 221 14.82 41.44 15.25
C ALA A 221 13.85 42.45 15.84
N GLU A 222 12.57 42.35 15.50
CA GLU A 222 11.51 43.19 16.06
C GLU A 222 11.36 42.99 17.57
N ALA A 223 11.38 41.73 18.03
CA ALA A 223 11.33 41.39 19.47
C ALA A 223 12.53 41.95 20.25
N LYS A 224 13.74 41.90 19.67
CA LYS A 224 14.95 42.47 20.26
C LYS A 224 14.84 44.02 20.33
N LEU A 225 14.31 44.64 19.31
CA LEU A 225 14.10 46.11 19.29
C LEU A 225 13.06 46.54 20.35
N ASP A 226 11.95 45.82 20.43
CA ASP A 226 10.91 46.05 21.47
C ASP A 226 11.46 45.86 22.88
N ALA A 227 12.23 44.80 23.12
CA ALA A 227 12.87 44.57 24.40
C ALA A 227 13.86 45.65 24.76
N ALA A 228 14.72 46.10 23.82
CA ALA A 228 15.66 47.17 24.05
C ALA A 228 14.96 48.52 24.29
N SER A 229 13.86 48.79 23.60
CA SER A 229 13.06 50.02 23.81
C SER A 229 12.42 50.03 25.22
N LYS A 230 11.89 48.91 25.67
CA LYS A 230 11.31 48.75 27.03
C LYS A 230 12.39 48.84 28.12
N GLU A 231 13.56 48.28 27.88
CA GLU A 231 14.69 48.41 28.80
C GLU A 231 15.15 49.88 28.93
N ALA A 232 15.28 50.60 27.80
CA ALA A 232 15.60 52.02 27.81
C ALA A 232 14.55 52.85 28.55
N GLU A 233 13.25 52.55 28.35
CA GLU A 233 12.16 53.23 29.08
C GLU A 233 12.22 52.94 30.58
N THR A 234 12.50 51.68 30.96
CA THR A 234 12.68 51.29 32.37
C THR A 234 13.86 52.06 33.01
N ILE A 235 14.99 52.14 32.31
CA ILE A 235 16.14 52.92 32.78
C ILE A 235 15.79 54.40 32.94
N ARG A 236 15.04 54.95 32.02
CA ARG A 236 14.57 56.35 32.07
C ARG A 236 13.69 56.59 33.28
N VAL A 237 12.69 55.72 33.48
CA VAL A 237 11.76 55.84 34.65
C VAL A 237 12.50 55.67 35.98
N LEU A 238 13.47 54.74 36.06
CA LEU A 238 14.31 54.59 37.22
C LEU A 238 15.21 55.79 37.50
N ALA A 239 15.77 56.42 36.42
CA ALA A 239 16.57 57.63 36.57
C ALA A 239 15.72 58.83 37.01
N GLU A 240 14.52 58.99 36.46
CA GLU A 240 13.56 60.02 36.91
C GLU A 240 13.14 59.82 38.36
N ALA A 241 12.84 58.59 38.75
CA ALA A 241 12.52 58.26 40.17
C ALA A 241 13.66 58.56 41.11
N LYS A 242 14.92 58.21 40.73
CA LYS A 242 16.10 58.56 41.55
C LYS A 242 16.36 60.06 41.58
N ALA A 243 16.17 60.77 40.52
CA ALA A 243 16.30 62.23 40.48
C ALA A 243 15.29 62.87 41.44
N PHE A 244 14.02 62.40 41.39
CA PHE A 244 12.98 62.85 42.34
C PHE A 244 13.28 62.51 43.80
N GLU A 245 13.84 61.32 44.06
CA GLU A 245 14.30 60.92 45.40
C GLU A 245 15.41 61.88 45.92
N ILE A 246 16.40 62.16 45.07
CA ILE A 246 17.51 63.06 45.40
C ILE A 246 16.99 64.48 45.66
N GLU A 247 16.06 64.95 44.80
CA GLU A 247 15.47 66.28 44.96
C GLU A 247 14.67 66.42 46.28
N THR A 248 13.84 65.39 46.59
CA THR A 248 13.07 65.35 47.82
C THR A 248 13.95 65.22 49.06
N LEU A 249 15.01 64.41 49.01
CA LEU A 249 16.01 64.29 50.07
C LEU A 249 16.77 65.56 50.25
N THR A 250 17.19 66.25 49.17
CA THR A 250 17.89 67.54 49.25
C THR A 250 17.02 68.62 49.84
N ALA A 251 15.74 68.68 49.47
CA ALA A 251 14.77 69.63 50.03
C ALA A 251 14.48 69.35 51.54
N ALA A 252 14.41 68.07 51.93
CA ALA A 252 14.24 67.69 53.34
C ALA A 252 15.48 68.01 54.20
N LEU A 253 16.69 67.80 53.64
CA LEU A 253 17.97 68.07 54.31
C LEU A 253 18.21 69.59 54.45
N ALA A 254 17.75 70.42 53.55
CA ALA A 254 17.83 71.89 53.62
C ALA A 254 17.07 72.42 54.83
N ASN A 255 15.99 71.73 55.25
CA ASN A 255 15.15 72.09 56.37
C ASN A 255 15.58 71.50 57.73
N ALA A 256 16.55 70.56 57.75
CA ALA A 256 16.99 69.86 58.96
C ALA A 256 18.54 69.62 58.97
N PRO A 257 19.35 70.65 59.20
CA PRO A 257 20.80 70.56 59.15
C PRO A 257 21.42 69.59 60.20
N GLY A 258 20.72 69.30 61.28
CA GLY A 258 21.10 68.31 62.30
C GLY A 258 20.99 66.87 61.85
N TYR A 259 20.18 66.53 60.83
CA TYR A 259 20.00 65.16 60.37
C TYR A 259 21.20 64.65 59.58
N ILE A 260 21.97 65.52 58.89
CA ILE A 260 23.20 65.15 58.20
C ILE A 260 24.26 64.68 59.20
N GLN A 261 24.31 65.34 60.39
CA GLN A 261 25.25 64.99 61.42
C GLN A 261 24.89 63.63 62.05
N LEU A 262 23.58 63.33 62.19
CA LEU A 262 23.09 62.03 62.73
C LEU A 262 23.39 60.89 61.76
N GLN A 263 23.15 61.08 60.48
CA GLN A 263 23.39 60.08 59.45
C GLN A 263 24.88 59.84 59.20
N ALA A 264 25.72 60.89 59.34
CA ALA A 264 27.17 60.77 59.32
C ALA A 264 27.70 59.94 60.52
N LEU A 265 27.08 60.10 61.71
CA LEU A 265 27.38 59.32 62.91
C LEU A 265 26.94 57.86 62.76
N GLU A 266 25.76 57.58 62.19
CA GLU A 266 25.28 56.22 61.91
C GLU A 266 26.17 55.53 60.87
N ALA A 267 26.57 56.21 59.81
CA ALA A 267 27.52 55.71 58.79
C ALA A 267 28.87 55.40 59.41
N LEU A 268 29.38 56.27 60.28
CA LEU A 268 30.61 56.04 61.04
C LEU A 268 30.51 54.86 62.01
N GLN A 269 29.32 54.65 62.61
CA GLN A 269 29.05 53.52 63.45
C GLN A 269 29.05 52.22 62.68
N SER A 270 28.36 52.15 61.54
CA SER A 270 28.34 50.97 60.64
C SER A 270 29.70 50.62 60.06
N ILE A 271 30.52 51.65 59.74
CA ILE A 271 31.91 51.45 59.34
C ILE A 271 32.81 50.96 60.52
N SER A 272 32.53 51.37 61.73
CA SER A 272 33.26 50.92 62.90
C SER A 272 32.98 49.48 63.29
N GLU A 273 31.85 48.94 62.92
CA GLU A 273 31.43 47.55 63.13
C GLU A 273 32.05 46.58 62.10
N ASP A 274 32.58 47.05 60.96
CA ASP A 274 33.27 46.21 59.96
C ASP A 274 34.75 46.05 60.32
N PRO A 275 35.17 44.83 60.72
CA PRO A 275 36.56 44.57 61.12
C PRO A 275 37.59 44.75 59.98
N ALA A 276 37.15 44.92 58.76
CA ALA A 276 38.00 45.15 57.58
C ALA A 276 38.11 46.66 57.21
N ALA A 277 37.39 47.56 57.82
CA ALA A 277 37.38 48.95 57.50
C ALA A 277 38.58 49.70 58.14
N LYS A 278 39.43 50.30 57.31
CA LYS A 278 40.55 51.18 57.73
C LYS A 278 40.19 52.60 57.41
N LEU A 279 39.94 53.44 58.46
CA LEU A 279 39.67 54.82 58.35
C LEU A 279 40.99 55.65 58.43
N TYR A 280 41.25 56.40 57.38
CA TYR A 280 42.35 57.35 57.35
C TYR A 280 41.81 58.79 57.50
N PHE A 281 42.07 59.44 58.60
CA PHE A 281 41.80 60.87 58.74
C PHE A 281 42.93 61.69 58.18
N MET A 282 42.67 62.42 57.11
CA MET A 282 43.58 63.43 56.58
C MET A 282 43.05 64.81 56.97
N ASN A 283 43.89 65.57 57.61
CA ASN A 283 43.55 66.93 58.08
C ASN A 283 43.61 67.86 56.86
N GLY A 284 42.44 68.29 56.39
CA GLY A 284 42.26 69.24 55.29
C GLY A 284 40.82 69.63 55.15
N ASP A 285 40.53 70.87 54.87
CA ASP A 285 39.27 71.62 54.98
C ASP A 285 38.09 71.09 54.15
N ALA A 286 38.10 69.82 53.64
CA ALA A 286 36.94 69.12 53.17
C ALA A 286 37.21 67.61 53.06
N PRO A 287 36.48 66.74 53.76
CA PRO A 287 36.58 65.29 53.55
C PRO A 287 35.81 64.89 52.28
N MET A 288 36.52 64.75 51.18
CA MET A 288 35.99 64.00 50.01
C MET A 288 36.35 62.53 50.18
N PRO A 289 35.39 61.62 50.30
CA PRO A 289 35.70 60.19 50.22
C PRO A 289 36.07 59.85 48.75
N LEU A 290 37.32 59.46 48.55
CA LEU A 290 37.78 58.87 47.29
C LEU A 290 37.25 57.44 47.23
N PRO A 291 36.50 57.07 46.20
CA PRO A 291 36.15 55.66 45.98
C PRO A 291 37.40 54.88 45.64
N LEU A 292 37.78 53.94 46.49
CA LEU A 292 38.82 52.94 46.18
C LEU A 292 38.29 52.04 45.09
N MET A 293 38.74 52.27 43.84
CA MET A 293 38.56 51.27 42.77
C MET A 293 39.43 50.08 43.12
N ASN A 294 38.76 48.98 43.50
CA ASN A 294 39.37 47.67 43.63
C ASN A 294 39.70 47.15 42.21
N MET A 295 40.91 47.35 41.70
CA MET A 295 41.42 46.71 40.53
C MET A 295 41.84 45.27 40.92
N GLY A 296 40.85 44.42 40.93
CA GLY A 296 41.07 43.00 40.99
C GLY A 296 41.66 42.47 39.69
N LEU A 297 42.98 42.27 39.66
CA LEU A 297 43.64 41.47 38.69
C LEU A 297 43.25 39.99 38.93
N GLY A 298 42.23 39.55 38.23
CA GLY A 298 41.86 38.14 38.13
C GLY A 298 42.65 37.47 37.05
N ASN A 299 43.58 36.61 37.47
CA ASN A 299 44.46 35.82 36.65
C ASN A 299 43.70 34.67 35.95
N SER A 300 44.05 34.46 34.71
CA SER A 300 43.73 33.36 33.83
C SER A 300 43.87 31.96 34.44
N LYS A 301 42.95 31.04 34.20
CA LYS A 301 43.25 29.79 33.52
C LYS A 301 41.97 29.28 32.86
#